data_44db7c21375e144204695233e4bbc00d
#
_entry.id   44db7c21375e144204695233e4bbc00d
#
_cell.length_a   1.000
_cell.length_b   1.000
_cell.length_c   1.000
_cell.angle_alpha   90.00
_cell.angle_beta   90.00
_cell.angle_gamma   90.00
#
_symmetry.space_group_name_H-M   'P 1'
#
loop_
_entity.id
_entity.type
_entity.pdbx_description
1 polymer ?
#
loop_
_entity_poly.entity_id
_entity_poly.type
_entity_poly.pdbx_seq_one_letter_code
_entity_poly.pdbx_strand_id
1 'polypeptide(L)'
;MKKFTNIRPEEEKKFVKDDVLYDDEHIKIVKYEDWSVLTGKDCVICIPYLIELNQFIIRQEYIPTFKYIEGQELHLSCVGGGIEIGETPEVALLRELQEEAGLVLRDNFRIEFDKPLFLGKYSSVKCHICILPLNENDYHEIAIKGDGTRAESLSQTAKIDVKYLSSLNPSDLTTEYMLMKFKEYLNLK
;
A
#
# COMPACT_ATOMS: atom_id res chain seq x y z
N MET A 1 -35.25 -10.34 1.12
CA MET A 1 -33.80 -10.06 1.23
C MET A 1 -33.61 -8.55 1.30
N LYS A 2 -33.21 -7.98 2.45
CA LYS A 2 -32.92 -6.54 2.54
C LYS A 2 -31.67 -6.27 1.73
N LYS A 3 -31.75 -5.39 0.72
CA LYS A 3 -30.57 -4.90 0.01
C LYS A 3 -29.76 -4.03 0.98
N PHE A 4 -28.55 -4.47 1.34
CA PHE A 4 -27.59 -3.60 2.01
C PHE A 4 -27.09 -2.58 0.98
N THR A 5 -27.54 -1.36 1.07
CA THR A 5 -26.98 -0.26 0.31
C THR A 5 -25.86 0.35 1.14
N ASN A 6 -24.61 0.18 0.72
CA ASN A 6 -23.48 0.99 1.24
C ASN A 6 -23.66 2.43 0.75
N ILE A 7 -24.54 3.19 1.39
CA ILE A 7 -24.64 4.62 1.20
C ILE A 7 -23.53 5.21 2.08
N ARG A 8 -22.44 5.65 1.45
CA ARG A 8 -21.45 6.50 2.13
C ARG A 8 -21.98 7.92 2.10
N PRO A 9 -22.10 8.62 3.25
CA PRO A 9 -22.31 10.05 3.22
C PRO A 9 -21.11 10.69 2.53
N GLU A 10 -21.33 11.52 1.52
CA GLU A 10 -20.30 12.29 0.82
C GLU A 10 -19.71 13.43 1.68
N GLU A 11 -20.26 13.64 2.87
CA GLU A 11 -19.76 14.68 3.78
C GLU A 11 -18.57 14.14 4.58
N GLU A 12 -17.39 14.73 4.36
CA GLU A 12 -16.26 14.62 5.29
C GLU A 12 -16.69 15.15 6.65
N LYS A 13 -16.96 14.26 7.61
CA LYS A 13 -17.19 14.67 9.00
C LYS A 13 -15.87 15.26 9.52
N LYS A 14 -15.82 16.57 9.66
CA LYS A 14 -14.70 17.26 10.31
C LYS A 14 -14.75 16.94 11.80
N PHE A 15 -13.74 16.22 12.30
CA PHE A 15 -13.57 16.03 13.74
C PHE A 15 -13.37 17.37 14.44
N VAL A 16 -14.03 17.58 15.58
CA VAL A 16 -13.82 18.75 16.40
C VAL A 16 -12.50 18.59 17.16
N LYS A 17 -11.78 19.67 17.43
CA LYS A 17 -10.48 19.64 18.10
C LYS A 17 -10.49 18.92 19.46
N ASP A 18 -11.59 19.00 20.18
CA ASP A 18 -11.76 18.38 21.51
C ASP A 18 -11.94 16.85 21.43
N ASP A 19 -12.15 16.31 20.20
CA ASP A 19 -12.28 14.87 19.98
C ASP A 19 -10.91 14.16 19.80
N VAL A 20 -9.81 14.91 19.78
CA VAL A 20 -8.47 14.36 19.62
C VAL A 20 -7.96 13.79 20.93
N LEU A 21 -7.70 12.47 20.95
CA LEU A 21 -7.18 11.74 22.11
C LEU A 21 -5.64 11.63 22.07
N TYR A 22 -5.08 11.53 20.89
CA TYR A 22 -3.64 11.45 20.67
C TYR A 22 -3.31 12.00 19.28
N ASP A 23 -2.20 12.72 19.17
CA ASP A 23 -1.75 13.31 17.89
C ASP A 23 -0.23 13.45 17.92
N ASP A 24 0.44 12.75 17.01
CA ASP A 24 1.85 12.93 16.70
C ASP A 24 2.06 13.03 15.19
N GLU A 25 3.30 13.00 14.74
CA GLU A 25 3.64 13.11 13.31
C GLU A 25 3.21 11.91 12.45
N HIS A 26 2.95 10.75 13.09
CA HIS A 26 2.66 9.49 12.40
C HIS A 26 1.22 9.03 12.61
N ILE A 27 0.69 9.21 13.81
CA ILE A 27 -0.58 8.64 14.24
C ILE A 27 -1.44 9.70 14.93
N LYS A 28 -2.71 9.72 14.54
CA LYS A 28 -3.74 10.50 15.23
C LYS A 28 -4.89 9.60 15.64
N ILE A 29 -5.30 9.68 16.90
CA ILE A 29 -6.46 8.98 17.43
C ILE A 29 -7.51 10.01 17.83
N VAL A 30 -8.72 9.85 17.32
CA VAL A 30 -9.85 10.72 17.63
C VAL A 30 -10.98 9.93 18.29
N LYS A 31 -11.76 10.61 19.14
CA LYS A 31 -13.00 10.07 19.67
C LYS A 31 -14.13 10.39 18.71
N TYR A 32 -14.91 9.38 18.34
CA TYR A 32 -16.12 9.54 17.56
C TYR A 32 -17.22 8.66 18.19
N GLU A 33 -18.24 9.28 18.77
CA GLU A 33 -19.21 8.61 19.60
C GLU A 33 -18.52 7.82 20.73
N ASP A 34 -18.75 6.51 20.83
CA ASP A 34 -18.09 5.64 21.82
C ASP A 34 -16.80 4.98 21.29
N TRP A 35 -16.37 5.31 20.05
CA TRP A 35 -15.24 4.68 19.41
C TRP A 35 -13.99 5.56 19.44
N SER A 36 -12.84 4.93 19.60
CA SER A 36 -11.56 5.54 19.29
C SER A 36 -11.16 5.13 17.88
N VAL A 37 -10.94 6.12 17.01
CA VAL A 37 -10.66 5.90 15.59
C VAL A 37 -9.24 6.35 15.28
N LEU A 38 -8.45 5.45 14.70
CA LEU A 38 -7.15 5.77 14.14
C LEU A 38 -7.37 6.56 12.85
N THR A 39 -6.76 7.73 12.77
CA THR A 39 -6.72 8.53 11.55
C THR A 39 -5.28 8.70 11.09
N GLY A 40 -5.08 8.93 9.82
CA GLY A 40 -3.75 9.12 9.21
C GLY A 40 -3.88 9.46 7.74
N LYS A 41 -2.76 9.52 7.07
CA LYS A 41 -2.72 9.69 5.62
C LYS A 41 -3.36 8.47 4.94
N ASP A 42 -4.16 8.69 3.91
CA ASP A 42 -4.54 7.62 2.99
C ASP A 42 -3.27 7.05 2.35
N CYS A 43 -3.31 5.83 1.84
CA CYS A 43 -2.13 5.18 1.29
C CYS A 43 -2.40 4.54 -0.08
N VAL A 44 -1.32 4.26 -0.80
CA VAL A 44 -1.30 3.49 -2.03
C VAL A 44 -0.53 2.20 -1.81
N ILE A 45 -0.99 1.10 -2.41
CA ILE A 45 -0.30 -0.19 -2.36
C ILE A 45 -0.46 -0.89 -3.70
N CYS A 46 0.65 -1.40 -4.25
CA CYS A 46 0.61 -2.13 -5.51
C CYS A 46 1.53 -3.34 -5.53
N ILE A 47 1.24 -4.25 -6.45
CA ILE A 47 2.15 -5.29 -6.91
C ILE A 47 2.50 -4.99 -8.37
N PRO A 48 3.71 -4.46 -8.67
CA PRO A 48 4.20 -4.37 -10.03
C PRO A 48 4.45 -5.77 -10.59
N TYR A 49 3.88 -6.07 -11.75
CA TYR A 49 4.04 -7.34 -12.46
C TYR A 49 4.70 -7.13 -13.81
N LEU A 50 5.94 -7.59 -13.95
CA LEU A 50 6.77 -7.49 -15.14
C LEU A 50 6.42 -8.65 -16.08
N ILE A 51 5.56 -8.38 -17.07
CA ILE A 51 4.86 -9.41 -17.86
C ILE A 51 5.86 -10.31 -18.59
N GLU A 52 6.80 -9.74 -19.36
CA GLU A 52 7.74 -10.51 -20.16
C GLU A 52 8.70 -11.36 -19.32
N LEU A 53 9.04 -10.87 -18.12
CA LEU A 53 9.90 -11.59 -17.20
C LEU A 53 9.15 -12.65 -16.39
N ASN A 54 7.82 -12.59 -16.37
CA ASN A 54 6.95 -13.38 -15.49
C ASN A 54 7.37 -13.26 -14.02
N GLN A 55 7.71 -12.01 -13.60
CA GLN A 55 8.16 -11.66 -12.27
C GLN A 55 7.30 -10.55 -11.69
N PHE A 56 7.19 -10.52 -10.38
CA PHE A 56 6.56 -9.40 -9.65
C PHE A 56 7.52 -8.83 -8.63
N ILE A 57 7.28 -7.58 -8.23
CA ILE A 57 8.11 -6.88 -7.26
C ILE A 57 7.43 -6.94 -5.91
N ILE A 58 8.20 -7.34 -4.91
CA ILE A 58 7.82 -7.39 -3.49
C ILE A 58 8.98 -6.83 -2.66
N ARG A 59 8.66 -6.36 -1.44
CA ARG A 59 9.65 -5.81 -0.52
C ARG A 59 9.84 -6.72 0.69
N GLN A 60 11.00 -6.62 1.29
CA GLN A 60 11.23 -6.96 2.69
C GLN A 60 11.43 -5.64 3.43
N GLU A 61 10.41 -5.21 4.14
CA GLU A 61 10.32 -3.90 4.78
C GLU A 61 10.63 -4.01 6.27
N TYR A 62 11.39 -3.01 6.76
CA TYR A 62 11.60 -2.85 8.19
C TYR A 62 10.35 -2.23 8.82
N ILE A 63 9.60 -3.03 9.59
CA ILE A 63 8.36 -2.60 10.25
C ILE A 63 8.59 -2.63 11.77
N PRO A 64 8.74 -1.47 12.42
CA PRO A 64 9.03 -1.39 13.86
C PRO A 64 8.02 -2.14 14.75
N THR A 65 6.74 -2.15 14.37
CA THR A 65 5.67 -2.84 15.11
C THR A 65 5.92 -4.34 15.16
N PHE A 66 6.28 -4.97 14.04
CA PHE A 66 6.56 -6.41 13.99
C PHE A 66 7.85 -6.76 14.70
N LYS A 67 8.87 -5.90 14.60
CA LYS A 67 10.08 -6.06 15.41
C LYS A 67 9.78 -6.07 16.90
N TYR A 68 8.91 -5.15 17.36
CA TYR A 68 8.51 -5.05 18.75
C TYR A 68 7.74 -6.30 19.24
N ILE A 69 6.86 -6.86 18.38
CA ILE A 69 5.99 -7.99 18.76
C ILE A 69 6.69 -9.34 18.56
N GLU A 70 7.34 -9.54 17.40
CA GLU A 70 7.85 -10.85 16.96
C GLU A 70 9.36 -10.95 17.00
N GLY A 71 10.08 -9.84 17.24
CA GLY A 71 11.54 -9.77 17.22
C GLY A 71 12.15 -9.85 15.81
N GLN A 72 11.34 -10.01 14.76
CA GLN A 72 11.80 -10.01 13.37
C GLN A 72 11.93 -8.59 12.86
N GLU A 73 12.97 -8.30 12.11
CA GLU A 73 13.23 -6.95 11.62
C GLU A 73 12.61 -6.68 10.26
N LEU A 74 12.54 -7.68 9.38
CA LEU A 74 12.07 -7.55 8.01
C LEU A 74 10.83 -8.42 7.77
N HIS A 75 9.82 -7.84 7.13
CA HIS A 75 8.57 -8.50 6.77
C HIS A 75 8.27 -8.29 5.30
N LEU A 76 7.58 -9.26 4.69
CA LEU A 76 7.09 -9.10 3.32
C LEU A 76 6.06 -7.98 3.27
N SER A 77 6.24 -7.07 2.31
CA SER A 77 5.36 -5.94 2.04
C SER A 77 5.25 -5.72 0.53
N CYS A 78 4.15 -5.12 0.11
CA CYS A 78 4.00 -4.63 -1.25
C CYS A 78 4.73 -3.29 -1.42
N VAL A 79 4.87 -2.82 -2.66
CA VAL A 79 5.32 -1.44 -2.96
C VAL A 79 4.20 -0.48 -2.61
N GLY A 80 4.50 0.58 -1.84
CA GLY A 80 3.49 1.58 -1.48
C GLY A 80 3.83 2.38 -0.25
N GLY A 81 3.04 3.42 0.00
CA GLY A 81 3.23 4.33 1.13
C GLY A 81 2.12 5.34 1.29
N GLY A 82 2.34 6.34 2.12
CA GLY A 82 1.38 7.39 2.41
C GLY A 82 1.18 8.36 1.25
N ILE A 83 -0.04 8.83 1.07
CA ILE A 83 -0.36 9.92 0.13
C ILE A 83 -0.05 11.24 0.84
N GLU A 84 0.90 12.01 0.29
CA GLU A 84 1.30 13.29 0.85
C GLU A 84 0.25 14.38 0.59
N ILE A 85 0.33 15.47 1.37
CA ILE A 85 -0.61 16.59 1.22
C ILE A 85 -0.49 17.19 -0.19
N GLY A 86 -1.59 17.17 -0.93
CA GLY A 86 -1.66 17.67 -2.30
C GLY A 86 -1.34 16.65 -3.38
N GLU A 87 -0.98 15.42 -3.02
CA GLU A 87 -0.85 14.32 -3.98
C GLU A 87 -2.21 13.68 -4.30
N THR A 88 -2.33 13.17 -5.52
CA THR A 88 -3.36 12.19 -5.87
C THR A 88 -2.82 10.78 -5.63
N PRO A 89 -3.67 9.75 -5.54
CA PRO A 89 -3.19 8.36 -5.42
C PRO A 89 -2.22 7.96 -6.54
N GLU A 90 -2.45 8.44 -7.77
CA GLU A 90 -1.56 8.17 -8.90
C GLU A 90 -0.17 8.80 -8.70
N VAL A 91 -0.11 10.06 -8.26
CA VAL A 91 1.16 10.77 -8.00
C VAL A 91 1.94 10.07 -6.88
N ALA A 92 1.25 9.73 -5.78
CA ALA A 92 1.86 9.01 -4.68
C ALA A 92 2.43 7.66 -5.15
N LEU A 93 1.65 6.88 -5.93
CA LEU A 93 2.13 5.59 -6.43
C LEU A 93 3.32 5.73 -7.37
N LEU A 94 3.35 6.73 -8.24
CA LEU A 94 4.50 6.99 -9.12
C LEU A 94 5.78 7.30 -8.31
N ARG A 95 5.64 8.08 -7.24
CA ARG A 95 6.75 8.38 -6.32
C ARG A 95 7.24 7.10 -5.62
N GLU A 96 6.34 6.29 -5.03
CA GLU A 96 6.69 5.05 -4.34
C GLU A 96 7.33 4.01 -5.28
N LEU A 97 6.83 3.88 -6.52
CA LEU A 97 7.45 3.01 -7.52
C LEU A 97 8.90 3.42 -7.82
N GLN A 98 9.17 4.72 -7.87
CA GLN A 98 10.51 5.23 -8.09
C GLN A 98 11.42 5.02 -6.88
N GLU A 99 10.94 5.34 -5.69
CA GLU A 99 11.69 5.30 -4.43
C GLU A 99 11.96 3.87 -3.98
N GLU A 100 10.95 3.00 -4.04
CA GLU A 100 10.97 1.67 -3.47
C GLU A 100 11.26 0.54 -4.48
N ALA A 101 10.78 0.68 -5.73
CA ALA A 101 10.94 -0.33 -6.76
C ALA A 101 11.96 0.03 -7.84
N GLY A 102 12.44 1.27 -7.87
CA GLY A 102 13.34 1.75 -8.92
C GLY A 102 12.69 1.76 -10.30
N LEU A 103 11.36 1.92 -10.38
CA LEU A 103 10.59 1.95 -11.63
C LEU A 103 10.10 3.36 -11.94
N VAL A 104 10.39 3.84 -13.14
CA VAL A 104 9.84 5.08 -13.68
C VAL A 104 8.93 4.76 -14.86
N LEU A 105 7.63 5.01 -14.70
CA LEU A 105 6.63 4.75 -15.72
C LEU A 105 6.70 5.82 -16.84
N ARG A 106 6.28 5.46 -18.04
CA ARG A 106 6.16 6.37 -19.17
C ARG A 106 4.97 7.33 -18.98
N ASP A 107 5.07 8.53 -19.50
CA ASP A 107 4.09 9.62 -19.31
C ASP A 107 2.66 9.28 -19.72
N ASN A 108 2.47 8.35 -20.65
CA ASN A 108 1.17 7.92 -21.13
C ASN A 108 0.62 6.67 -20.44
N PHE A 109 1.34 6.12 -19.46
CA PHE A 109 0.87 4.98 -18.69
C PHE A 109 -0.28 5.38 -17.77
N ARG A 110 -1.35 4.57 -17.73
CA ARG A 110 -2.51 4.81 -16.85
C ARG A 110 -2.55 3.76 -15.76
N ILE A 111 -2.69 4.24 -14.54
CA ILE A 111 -2.86 3.40 -13.37
C ILE A 111 -4.36 3.23 -13.12
N GLU A 112 -4.80 1.99 -12.99
CA GLU A 112 -6.18 1.67 -12.65
C GLU A 112 -6.22 1.11 -11.22
N PHE A 113 -6.76 1.90 -10.29
CA PHE A 113 -6.98 1.46 -8.92
C PHE A 113 -8.30 0.72 -8.78
N ASP A 114 -8.30 -0.28 -7.92
CA ASP A 114 -9.53 -0.85 -7.40
C ASP A 114 -10.29 0.17 -6.52
N LYS A 115 -11.51 -0.19 -6.13
CA LYS A 115 -12.24 0.59 -5.15
C LYS A 115 -11.43 0.68 -3.84
N PRO A 116 -11.17 1.90 -3.30
CA PRO A 116 -10.44 2.05 -2.06
C PRO A 116 -11.05 1.29 -0.89
N LEU A 117 -10.21 0.69 -0.06
CA LEU A 117 -10.60 -0.07 1.12
C LEU A 117 -10.11 0.65 2.38
N PHE A 118 -10.85 0.53 3.48
CA PHE A 118 -10.34 0.93 4.78
C PHE A 118 -9.38 -0.13 5.32
N LEU A 119 -8.28 0.29 5.95
CA LEU A 119 -7.30 -0.62 6.56
C LEU A 119 -7.88 -1.44 7.72
N GLY A 120 -9.00 -1.03 8.28
CA GLY A 120 -9.69 -1.78 9.33
C GLY A 120 -10.88 -1.01 9.87
N LYS A 121 -11.67 -1.67 10.74
CA LYS A 121 -12.90 -1.07 11.27
C LYS A 121 -12.64 0.07 12.27
N TYR A 122 -11.43 0.16 12.81
CA TYR A 122 -11.02 1.20 13.75
C TYR A 122 -10.16 2.28 13.07
N SER A 123 -10.03 2.23 11.73
CA SER A 123 -9.22 3.18 10.97
C SER A 123 -10.07 3.92 9.96
N SER A 124 -9.85 5.22 9.81
CA SER A 124 -10.40 6.03 8.73
C SER A 124 -9.50 6.05 7.48
N VAL A 125 -8.30 5.49 7.59
CA VAL A 125 -7.31 5.46 6.50
C VAL A 125 -7.81 4.60 5.35
N LYS A 126 -7.84 5.16 4.16
CA LYS A 126 -8.19 4.47 2.91
C LYS A 126 -6.91 4.01 2.22
N CYS A 127 -6.95 2.81 1.74
CA CYS A 127 -5.90 2.22 0.94
C CYS A 127 -6.36 2.11 -0.52
N HIS A 128 -5.63 2.77 -1.43
CA HIS A 128 -5.81 2.67 -2.87
C HIS A 128 -4.90 1.56 -3.37
N ILE A 129 -5.48 0.49 -3.89
CA ILE A 129 -4.75 -0.72 -4.25
C ILE A 129 -4.85 -1.01 -5.74
N CYS A 130 -3.79 -1.56 -6.33
CA CYS A 130 -3.80 -2.05 -7.70
C CYS A 130 -2.80 -3.20 -7.91
N ILE A 131 -3.10 -4.07 -8.88
CA ILE A 131 -2.09 -4.87 -9.56
C ILE A 131 -1.63 -4.06 -10.76
N LEU A 132 -0.33 -3.92 -10.96
CA LEU A 132 0.25 -3.05 -11.99
C LEU A 132 1.00 -3.90 -13.03
N PRO A 133 0.31 -4.43 -14.06
CA PRO A 133 0.97 -5.16 -15.13
C PRO A 133 1.74 -4.19 -16.04
N LEU A 134 3.02 -4.48 -16.23
CA LEU A 134 3.97 -3.65 -16.96
C LEU A 134 4.64 -4.46 -18.08
N ASN A 135 4.56 -3.96 -19.32
CA ASN A 135 5.40 -4.43 -20.42
C ASN A 135 6.75 -3.69 -20.43
N GLU A 136 7.77 -4.21 -21.11
CA GLU A 136 9.11 -3.59 -21.16
C GLU A 136 9.09 -2.13 -21.63
N ASN A 137 8.11 -1.75 -22.46
CA ASN A 137 7.99 -0.39 -22.97
C ASN A 137 7.24 0.57 -22.04
N ASP A 138 6.66 0.08 -20.94
CA ASP A 138 5.85 0.89 -20.03
C ASP A 138 6.70 1.61 -18.98
N TYR A 139 7.94 1.15 -18.75
CA TYR A 139 8.82 1.66 -17.71
C TYR A 139 10.29 1.68 -18.11
N HIS A 140 11.11 2.28 -17.28
CA HIS A 140 12.56 2.04 -17.24
C HIS A 140 13.02 1.95 -15.79
N GLU A 141 14.11 1.24 -15.58
CA GLU A 141 14.68 1.01 -14.23
C GLU A 141 15.72 2.08 -13.89
N ILE A 142 15.72 2.47 -12.63
CA ILE A 142 16.72 3.35 -12.02
C ILE A 142 17.23 2.72 -10.72
N ALA A 143 18.30 3.25 -10.17
CA ALA A 143 18.78 2.84 -8.85
C ALA A 143 17.74 3.24 -7.77
N ILE A 144 17.39 2.29 -6.91
CA ILE A 144 16.54 2.54 -5.73
C ILE A 144 17.29 3.45 -4.78
N LYS A 145 16.65 4.55 -4.37
CA LYS A 145 17.27 5.53 -3.47
C LYS A 145 16.58 5.58 -2.11
N GLY A 146 15.33 5.10 -2.02
CA GLY A 146 14.47 5.28 -0.85
C GLY A 146 14.16 6.76 -0.57
N ASP A 147 13.48 7.01 0.52
CA ASP A 147 13.13 8.35 1.01
C ASP A 147 14.19 8.95 1.96
N GLY A 148 15.26 8.20 2.24
CA GLY A 148 16.34 8.59 3.14
C GLY A 148 16.08 8.29 4.62
N THR A 149 14.96 7.67 4.97
CA THR A 149 14.67 7.24 6.34
C THR A 149 15.52 6.03 6.74
N ARG A 150 15.63 5.79 8.06
CA ARG A 150 16.27 4.57 8.57
C ARG A 150 15.50 3.32 8.15
N ALA A 151 14.18 3.36 8.13
CA ALA A 151 13.34 2.23 7.74
C ALA A 151 13.65 1.82 6.29
N GLU A 152 13.68 2.79 5.38
CA GLU A 152 14.05 2.57 3.98
C GLU A 152 15.46 1.98 3.81
N SER A 153 16.43 2.49 4.58
CA SER A 153 17.83 1.99 4.50
C SER A 153 17.99 0.53 4.94
N LEU A 154 17.03 0.00 5.70
CA LEU A 154 17.02 -1.39 6.17
C LEU A 154 16.14 -2.29 5.28
N SER A 155 15.26 -1.69 4.48
CA SER A 155 14.32 -2.40 3.61
C SER A 155 15.02 -2.86 2.31
N GLN A 156 14.49 -3.89 1.69
CA GLN A 156 15.02 -4.46 0.45
C GLN A 156 13.89 -4.76 -0.53
N THR A 157 14.15 -4.55 -1.81
CA THR A 157 13.20 -4.86 -2.88
C THR A 157 13.74 -5.99 -3.73
N ALA A 158 12.88 -6.93 -4.11
CA ALA A 158 13.23 -8.09 -4.93
C ALA A 158 12.21 -8.32 -6.05
N LYS A 159 12.73 -8.77 -7.20
CA LYS A 159 11.94 -9.34 -8.29
C LYS A 159 11.81 -10.84 -8.05
N ILE A 160 10.59 -11.34 -7.94
CA ILE A 160 10.29 -12.73 -7.61
C ILE A 160 9.57 -13.38 -8.79
N ASP A 161 10.03 -14.55 -9.23
CA ASP A 161 9.31 -15.32 -10.25
C ASP A 161 7.93 -15.72 -9.75
N VAL A 162 6.91 -15.62 -10.61
CA VAL A 162 5.51 -15.97 -10.28
C VAL A 162 5.37 -17.38 -9.73
N LYS A 163 6.21 -18.33 -10.15
CA LYS A 163 6.20 -19.70 -9.61
C LYS A 163 6.39 -19.79 -8.09
N TYR A 164 7.02 -18.78 -7.46
CA TYR A 164 7.24 -18.71 -6.01
C TYR A 164 6.14 -18.00 -5.24
N LEU A 165 5.16 -17.41 -5.94
CA LEU A 165 4.07 -16.66 -5.30
C LEU A 165 3.35 -17.42 -4.18
N SER A 166 3.12 -18.72 -4.37
CA SER A 166 2.44 -19.54 -3.37
C SER A 166 3.31 -19.95 -2.18
N SER A 167 4.63 -19.69 -2.23
CA SER A 167 5.55 -19.96 -1.12
C SER A 167 5.79 -18.74 -0.23
N LEU A 168 5.28 -17.57 -0.61
CA LEU A 168 5.37 -16.37 0.21
C LEU A 168 4.40 -16.47 1.39
N ASN A 169 4.86 -16.04 2.54
CA ASN A 169 4.10 -16.06 3.80
C ASN A 169 4.18 -14.70 4.49
N PRO A 170 3.36 -13.72 4.09
CA PRO A 170 3.33 -12.41 4.74
C PRO A 170 2.74 -12.50 6.15
N SER A 171 3.14 -11.55 7.00
CA SER A 171 2.64 -11.47 8.38
C SER A 171 1.50 -10.45 8.54
N ASP A 172 1.22 -9.64 7.52
CA ASP A 172 0.17 -8.63 7.57
C ASP A 172 -0.98 -8.92 6.60
N LEU A 173 -2.16 -8.46 7.01
CA LEU A 173 -3.40 -8.69 6.25
C LEU A 173 -3.40 -8.01 4.88
N THR A 174 -2.75 -6.85 4.76
CA THR A 174 -2.77 -6.08 3.53
C THR A 174 -1.94 -6.75 2.44
N THR A 175 -0.74 -7.19 2.78
CA THR A 175 0.13 -7.94 1.86
C THR A 175 -0.50 -9.27 1.48
N GLU A 176 -1.08 -10.01 2.44
CA GLU A 176 -1.78 -11.26 2.14
C GLU A 176 -2.93 -11.03 1.16
N TYR A 177 -3.75 -10.00 1.40
CA TYR A 177 -4.85 -9.65 0.50
C TYR A 177 -4.35 -9.32 -0.91
N MET A 178 -3.27 -8.54 -1.04
CA MET A 178 -2.69 -8.18 -2.33
C MET A 178 -2.12 -9.39 -3.08
N LEU A 179 -1.48 -10.32 -2.38
CA LEU A 179 -0.99 -11.57 -2.99
C LEU A 179 -2.16 -12.46 -3.44
N MET A 180 -3.26 -12.52 -2.68
CA MET A 180 -4.48 -13.20 -3.11
C MET A 180 -5.07 -12.58 -4.38
N LYS A 181 -5.19 -11.26 -4.44
CA LYS A 181 -5.63 -10.55 -5.64
C LYS A 181 -4.73 -10.81 -6.83
N PHE A 182 -3.43 -10.83 -6.62
CA PHE A 182 -2.48 -11.13 -7.70
C PHE A 182 -2.62 -12.57 -8.21
N LYS A 183 -2.84 -13.55 -7.33
CA LYS A 183 -3.18 -14.93 -7.73
C LYS A 183 -4.46 -14.98 -8.57
N GLU A 184 -5.49 -14.25 -8.16
CA GLU A 184 -6.75 -14.15 -8.90
C GLU A 184 -6.52 -13.52 -10.29
N TYR A 185 -5.79 -12.41 -10.36
CA TYR A 185 -5.42 -11.76 -11.62
C TYR A 185 -4.71 -12.70 -12.60
N LEU A 186 -3.77 -13.53 -12.12
CA LEU A 186 -3.04 -14.49 -12.94
C LEU A 186 -3.93 -15.65 -13.43
N ASN A 187 -4.92 -16.08 -12.63
CA ASN A 187 -5.84 -17.17 -12.99
C ASN A 187 -6.93 -16.73 -13.96
N LEU A 188 -7.20 -15.43 -14.11
CA LEU A 188 -8.16 -14.87 -15.04
C LEU A 188 -7.56 -14.59 -16.43
N LYS A 189 -6.26 -14.78 -16.59
CA LYS A 189 -5.53 -14.69 -17.87
C LYS A 189 -5.15 -16.06 -18.40
#